data_109886f9fff14354c89f1119a0e91871
#
_entry.id   109886f9fff14354c89f1119a0e91871
#
_cell.length_a   1.000
_cell.length_b   1.000
_cell.length_c   1.000
_cell.angle_alpha   90.00
_cell.angle_beta   90.00
_cell.angle_gamma   90.00
#
_symmetry.space_group_name_H-M   'P 1'
#
loop_
_entity.id
_entity.type
_entity.pdbx_description
1 polymer ?
#
loop_
_entity_poly.entity_id
_entity_poly.type
_entity_poly.pdbx_seq_one_letter_code
_entity_poly.pdbx_strand_id
1 'polypeptide(L)'
;GDSYMNNITPLISHSFERITKKPTCTDKGYTTSTCTMCGLNYVSDYTEPTGHNWDEGHAVTSSTCTAEGVIEYHCQNENCKEKMIKSESATGHTPGTAATCTEPQTCEKCGTVLELPKGHSYSEAVIAPTCTAMGYSVFECTECGDS
;
A
#
# COMPACT_ATOMS: atom_id res chain seq x y z
N GLY A 1 8.48 1.39 88.36
CA GLY A 1 8.99 0.19 87.70
C GLY A 1 9.10 0.43 86.20
N ASP A 2 10.30 0.75 85.73
CA ASP A 2 10.57 1.01 84.30
C ASP A 2 10.63 -0.31 83.58
N SER A 3 9.64 -0.57 82.72
CA SER A 3 9.64 -1.68 81.78
C SER A 3 10.53 -1.34 80.57
N TYR A 4 11.76 -1.84 80.58
CA TYR A 4 12.63 -1.80 79.40
C TYR A 4 12.18 -2.87 78.42
N MET A 5 11.69 -2.45 77.23
CA MET A 5 11.45 -3.36 76.13
C MET A 5 12.79 -3.73 75.45
N ASN A 6 13.41 -4.84 75.92
CA ASN A 6 14.72 -5.30 75.42
C ASN A 6 14.64 -6.41 74.36
N ASN A 7 13.49 -6.64 73.76
CA ASN A 7 13.38 -7.61 72.65
C ASN A 7 12.96 -6.95 71.36
N ILE A 8 13.91 -6.29 70.69
CA ILE A 8 13.76 -5.89 69.35
C ILE A 8 13.99 -7.15 68.44
N THR A 9 12.92 -7.76 67.99
CA THR A 9 13.03 -8.78 66.93
C THR A 9 13.43 -8.12 65.66
N PRO A 10 14.44 -8.63 64.91
CA PRO A 10 14.85 -8.07 63.63
C PRO A 10 13.69 -8.16 62.65
N LEU A 11 13.61 -7.18 61.73
CA LEU A 11 12.64 -7.20 60.64
C LEU A 11 12.85 -8.47 59.82
N ILE A 12 11.76 -9.15 59.49
CA ILE A 12 11.77 -10.32 58.60
C ILE A 12 12.08 -9.85 57.18
N SER A 13 13.03 -10.49 56.52
CA SER A 13 13.35 -10.21 55.16
C SER A 13 12.18 -10.55 54.23
N HIS A 14 11.90 -9.70 53.25
CA HIS A 14 10.87 -9.98 52.27
C HIS A 14 11.30 -11.10 51.33
N SER A 15 10.38 -12.01 51.01
CA SER A 15 10.54 -13.05 50.01
C SER A 15 9.57 -12.74 48.87
N PHE A 16 10.10 -12.45 47.67
CA PHE A 16 9.29 -12.02 46.54
C PHE A 16 9.09 -13.14 45.51
N GLU A 17 7.84 -13.37 45.17
CA GLU A 17 7.44 -14.10 43.98
C GLU A 17 7.39 -13.11 42.81
N ARG A 18 7.95 -13.50 41.66
CA ARG A 18 8.05 -12.64 40.46
C ARG A 18 7.24 -13.24 39.33
N ILE A 19 6.35 -12.42 38.75
CA ILE A 19 5.56 -12.75 37.56
C ILE A 19 5.89 -11.74 36.49
N THR A 20 6.43 -12.23 35.37
CA THR A 20 6.78 -11.39 34.22
C THR A 20 5.68 -11.43 33.16
N LYS A 21 5.11 -10.26 32.86
CA LYS A 21 4.26 -10.03 31.69
C LYS A 21 5.15 -9.64 30.51
N LYS A 22 5.16 -10.45 29.45
CA LYS A 22 5.87 -10.12 28.22
C LYS A 22 5.20 -8.93 27.53
N PRO A 23 5.97 -8.08 26.80
CA PRO A 23 5.39 -7.02 25.97
C PRO A 23 4.56 -7.62 24.84
N THR A 24 3.55 -6.88 24.41
CA THR A 24 2.80 -7.15 23.17
C THR A 24 3.25 -6.19 22.07
N CYS A 25 2.58 -6.20 20.93
CA CYS A 25 2.87 -5.24 19.87
C CYS A 25 2.68 -3.79 20.33
N THR A 26 1.73 -3.55 21.22
CA THR A 26 1.30 -2.22 21.67
C THR A 26 1.54 -1.95 23.15
N ASP A 27 1.57 -3.00 23.98
CA ASP A 27 1.70 -2.86 25.43
C ASP A 27 3.12 -3.15 25.89
N LYS A 28 3.56 -2.41 26.91
CA LYS A 28 4.82 -2.67 27.62
C LYS A 28 4.75 -3.98 28.40
N GLY A 29 5.86 -4.68 28.45
CA GLY A 29 6.09 -5.76 29.39
C GLY A 29 6.59 -5.22 30.74
N TYR A 30 6.44 -6.00 31.79
CA TYR A 30 6.92 -5.66 33.13
C TYR A 30 6.97 -6.89 34.02
N THR A 31 7.71 -6.79 35.12
CA THR A 31 7.75 -7.80 36.18
C THR A 31 7.04 -7.28 37.44
N THR A 32 6.05 -8.01 37.92
CA THR A 32 5.43 -7.77 39.21
C THR A 32 6.11 -8.66 40.26
N SER A 33 6.61 -8.05 41.31
CA SER A 33 7.19 -8.75 42.46
C SER A 33 6.25 -8.61 43.66
N THR A 34 5.77 -9.71 44.19
CA THR A 34 4.84 -9.74 45.35
C THR A 34 5.48 -10.48 46.52
N CYS A 35 5.57 -9.83 47.65
CA CYS A 35 6.05 -10.48 48.87
C CYS A 35 5.06 -11.53 49.34
N THR A 36 5.50 -12.78 49.47
CA THR A 36 4.67 -13.91 49.92
C THR A 36 4.28 -13.83 51.40
N MET A 37 4.99 -12.99 52.18
CA MET A 37 4.77 -12.87 53.62
C MET A 37 3.80 -11.74 54.00
N CYS A 38 3.90 -10.59 53.34
CA CYS A 38 3.12 -9.40 53.70
C CYS A 38 2.28 -8.82 52.59
N GLY A 39 2.31 -9.39 51.35
CA GLY A 39 1.54 -8.92 50.22
C GLY A 39 2.06 -7.63 49.55
N LEU A 40 3.17 -7.06 50.06
CA LEU A 40 3.78 -5.89 49.40
C LEU A 40 4.11 -6.23 47.95
N ASN A 41 3.70 -5.40 47.03
CA ASN A 41 4.01 -5.57 45.61
C ASN A 41 4.60 -4.31 45.00
N TYR A 42 5.41 -4.49 43.96
CA TYR A 42 5.93 -3.43 43.13
C TYR A 42 6.16 -3.95 41.68
N VAL A 43 6.20 -3.03 40.74
CA VAL A 43 6.42 -3.33 39.34
C VAL A 43 7.77 -2.80 38.92
N SER A 44 8.53 -3.61 38.18
CA SER A 44 9.87 -3.30 37.71
C SER A 44 10.10 -3.89 36.30
N ASP A 45 11.30 -3.75 35.77
CA ASP A 45 11.78 -4.39 34.55
C ASP A 45 10.86 -4.14 33.37
N TYR A 46 10.48 -2.87 33.19
CA TYR A 46 9.66 -2.47 32.03
C TYR A 46 10.41 -2.70 30.73
N THR A 47 9.72 -3.32 29.77
CA THR A 47 10.20 -3.50 28.40
C THR A 47 9.26 -2.80 27.43
N GLU A 48 9.82 -2.19 26.40
CA GLU A 48 9.00 -1.48 25.40
C GLU A 48 8.14 -2.47 24.57
N PRO A 49 7.01 -1.99 23.99
CA PRO A 49 6.23 -2.76 23.05
C PRO A 49 7.10 -3.25 21.89
N THR A 50 6.81 -4.43 21.38
CA THR A 50 7.58 -5.03 20.28
C THR A 50 7.31 -4.38 18.94
N GLY A 51 6.22 -3.62 18.83
CA GLY A 51 5.71 -3.16 17.54
C GLY A 51 5.06 -4.28 16.73
N HIS A 52 4.55 -3.94 15.56
CA HIS A 52 3.99 -4.91 14.63
C HIS A 52 5.05 -5.35 13.62
N ASN A 53 5.09 -6.64 13.33
CA ASN A 53 5.85 -7.23 12.25
C ASN A 53 4.88 -7.58 11.12
N TRP A 54 4.74 -6.68 10.16
CA TRP A 54 3.82 -6.85 9.05
C TRP A 54 4.35 -7.84 8.02
N ASP A 55 3.46 -8.65 7.45
CA ASP A 55 3.77 -9.51 6.30
C ASP A 55 4.03 -8.67 5.02
N GLU A 56 4.27 -9.35 3.90
CA GLU A 56 4.49 -8.69 2.60
C GLU A 56 3.24 -8.01 2.05
N GLY A 57 2.07 -8.24 2.67
CA GLY A 57 0.78 -7.75 2.21
C GLY A 57 0.22 -8.54 1.03
N HIS A 58 -1.09 -8.52 0.91
CA HIS A 58 -1.79 -9.11 -0.24
C HIS A 58 -2.85 -8.15 -0.76
N ALA A 59 -3.01 -8.13 -2.07
CA ALA A 59 -4.01 -7.29 -2.69
C ALA A 59 -5.41 -7.84 -2.41
N VAL A 60 -6.23 -7.06 -1.69
CA VAL A 60 -7.66 -7.30 -1.52
C VAL A 60 -8.41 -6.86 -2.76
N THR A 61 -7.98 -5.73 -3.33
CA THR A 61 -8.48 -5.19 -4.59
C THR A 61 -7.28 -4.70 -5.38
N SER A 62 -7.13 -5.18 -6.61
CA SER A 62 -6.06 -4.72 -7.50
C SER A 62 -6.34 -3.30 -8.00
N SER A 63 -5.31 -2.47 -8.09
CA SER A 63 -5.39 -1.18 -8.74
C SER A 63 -5.68 -1.32 -10.24
N THR A 64 -6.45 -0.39 -10.78
CA THR A 64 -6.74 -0.29 -12.21
C THR A 64 -6.12 0.97 -12.79
N CYS A 65 -6.38 1.25 -14.08
CA CYS A 65 -5.91 2.50 -14.68
C CYS A 65 -6.47 3.75 -13.98
N THR A 66 -7.67 3.65 -13.42
CA THR A 66 -8.41 4.80 -12.88
C THR A 66 -8.80 4.66 -11.41
N ALA A 67 -8.80 3.43 -10.88
CA ALA A 67 -9.16 3.17 -9.48
C ALA A 67 -7.96 2.68 -8.68
N GLU A 68 -7.90 3.14 -7.43
CA GLU A 68 -6.92 2.67 -6.46
C GLU A 68 -7.18 1.21 -6.08
N GLY A 69 -6.11 0.48 -5.80
CA GLY A 69 -6.13 -0.84 -5.19
C GLY A 69 -6.06 -0.76 -3.66
N VAL A 70 -6.28 -1.89 -3.01
CA VAL A 70 -6.21 -2.04 -1.56
C VAL A 70 -5.32 -3.23 -1.23
N ILE A 71 -4.30 -3.00 -0.42
CA ILE A 71 -3.39 -4.02 0.10
C ILE A 71 -3.63 -4.16 1.60
N GLU A 72 -3.86 -5.38 2.06
CA GLU A 72 -4.01 -5.74 3.47
C GLU A 72 -2.74 -6.41 3.96
N TYR A 73 -2.24 -5.99 5.12
CA TYR A 73 -1.09 -6.54 5.82
C TYR A 73 -1.55 -7.14 7.15
N HIS A 74 -1.00 -8.29 7.52
CA HIS A 74 -1.26 -8.92 8.80
C HIS A 74 -0.01 -8.89 9.69
N CYS A 75 -0.21 -8.67 10.97
CA CYS A 75 0.89 -8.79 11.92
C CYS A 75 1.28 -10.26 12.12
N GLN A 76 2.56 -10.58 11.95
CA GLN A 76 3.12 -11.93 12.10
C GLN A 76 3.52 -12.29 13.54
N ASN A 77 3.42 -11.33 14.49
CA ASN A 77 3.75 -11.61 15.88
C ASN A 77 2.72 -12.55 16.51
N GLU A 78 3.18 -13.47 17.34
CA GLU A 78 2.32 -14.40 18.05
C GLU A 78 1.20 -13.67 18.81
N ASN A 79 -0.01 -14.18 18.69
CA ASN A 79 -1.23 -13.65 19.34
C ASN A 79 -1.63 -12.23 18.93
N CYS A 80 -0.97 -11.62 17.94
CA CYS A 80 -1.41 -10.38 17.33
C CYS A 80 -2.28 -10.68 16.11
N LYS A 81 -3.49 -10.12 16.08
CA LYS A 81 -4.44 -10.27 14.95
C LYS A 81 -4.68 -8.94 14.25
N GLU A 82 -3.82 -7.96 14.53
CA GLU A 82 -3.96 -6.64 13.94
C GLU A 82 -3.66 -6.68 12.44
N LYS A 83 -4.44 -5.89 11.71
CA LYS A 83 -4.34 -5.70 10.28
C LYS A 83 -4.10 -4.24 9.96
N MET A 84 -3.35 -3.99 8.92
CA MET A 84 -3.12 -2.66 8.36
C MET A 84 -3.55 -2.65 6.90
N ILE A 85 -4.28 -1.63 6.50
CA ILE A 85 -4.74 -1.43 5.13
C ILE A 85 -3.98 -0.25 4.54
N LYS A 86 -3.45 -0.44 3.33
CA LYS A 86 -2.87 0.64 2.52
C LYS A 86 -3.53 0.69 1.15
N SER A 87 -3.79 1.88 0.65
CA SER A 87 -4.18 2.06 -0.74
C SER A 87 -2.94 2.01 -1.65
N GLU A 88 -3.11 1.39 -2.80
CA GLU A 88 -2.19 1.41 -3.92
C GLU A 88 -2.75 2.34 -4.98
N SER A 89 -1.98 3.33 -5.42
CA SER A 89 -2.45 4.31 -6.40
C SER A 89 -2.87 3.65 -7.71
N ALA A 90 -3.85 4.26 -8.38
CA ALA A 90 -4.23 3.89 -9.75
C ALA A 90 -2.99 3.89 -10.66
N THR A 91 -2.89 2.88 -11.54
CA THR A 91 -1.71 2.69 -12.40
C THR A 91 -1.60 3.72 -13.53
N GLY A 92 -2.67 4.47 -13.77
CA GLY A 92 -2.77 5.35 -14.92
C GLY A 92 -2.95 4.58 -16.23
N HIS A 93 -3.16 5.33 -17.31
CA HIS A 93 -3.26 4.75 -18.64
C HIS A 93 -1.87 4.61 -19.28
N THR A 94 -1.61 3.47 -19.91
CA THR A 94 -0.42 3.23 -20.72
C THR A 94 -0.84 3.38 -22.18
N PRO A 95 -0.36 4.42 -22.89
CA PRO A 95 -0.69 4.60 -24.31
C PRO A 95 -0.18 3.43 -25.14
N GLY A 96 -1.07 2.86 -25.94
CA GLY A 96 -0.71 1.89 -26.97
C GLY A 96 -0.24 2.57 -28.26
N THR A 97 -0.47 1.90 -29.41
CA THR A 97 -0.11 2.44 -30.71
C THR A 97 -0.74 3.82 -30.95
N ALA A 98 0.04 4.74 -31.46
CA ALA A 98 -0.42 6.10 -31.79
C ALA A 98 -1.64 6.09 -32.73
N ALA A 99 -2.54 7.07 -32.53
CA ALA A 99 -3.70 7.21 -33.40
C ALA A 99 -3.29 7.41 -34.85
N THR A 100 -3.98 6.70 -35.74
CA THR A 100 -3.85 6.83 -37.21
C THR A 100 -5.01 7.66 -37.78
N CYS A 101 -5.12 7.75 -39.08
CA CYS A 101 -6.25 8.43 -39.70
C CYS A 101 -7.59 7.80 -39.32
N THR A 102 -7.64 6.48 -39.16
CA THR A 102 -8.85 5.70 -38.93
C THR A 102 -8.94 5.05 -37.58
N GLU A 103 -7.81 4.76 -36.92
CA GLU A 103 -7.76 4.05 -35.65
C GLU A 103 -7.39 5.00 -34.51
N PRO A 104 -8.10 4.92 -33.38
CA PRO A 104 -7.78 5.69 -32.18
C PRO A 104 -6.56 5.13 -31.46
N GLN A 105 -5.88 5.95 -30.68
CA GLN A 105 -4.97 5.45 -29.66
C GLN A 105 -5.75 4.99 -28.46
N THR A 106 -5.50 3.77 -27.99
CA THR A 106 -6.15 3.19 -26.80
C THR A 106 -5.14 2.82 -25.74
N CYS A 107 -5.61 2.75 -24.49
CA CYS A 107 -4.80 2.23 -23.40
C CYS A 107 -4.58 0.72 -23.58
N GLU A 108 -3.32 0.26 -23.51
CA GLU A 108 -2.95 -1.16 -23.63
C GLU A 108 -3.57 -2.04 -22.55
N LYS A 109 -3.80 -1.49 -21.36
CA LYS A 109 -4.31 -2.25 -20.21
C LYS A 109 -5.83 -2.34 -20.13
N CYS A 110 -6.54 -1.28 -20.46
CA CYS A 110 -8.00 -1.19 -20.28
C CYS A 110 -8.79 -0.88 -21.55
N GLY A 111 -8.13 -0.62 -22.67
CA GLY A 111 -8.78 -0.33 -23.95
C GLY A 111 -9.46 1.04 -24.06
N THR A 112 -9.40 1.86 -23.03
CA THR A 112 -9.99 3.22 -23.08
C THR A 112 -9.32 4.03 -24.17
N VAL A 113 -10.12 4.74 -25.00
CA VAL A 113 -9.63 5.65 -26.02
C VAL A 113 -8.95 6.84 -25.36
N LEU A 114 -7.68 7.06 -25.68
CA LEU A 114 -6.86 8.17 -25.19
C LEU A 114 -6.77 9.31 -26.21
N GLU A 115 -6.76 8.97 -27.48
CA GLU A 115 -6.75 9.93 -28.59
C GLU A 115 -7.66 9.42 -29.72
N LEU A 116 -8.50 10.28 -30.26
CA LEU A 116 -9.39 9.93 -31.36
C LEU A 116 -8.59 9.75 -32.69
N PRO A 117 -9.15 9.03 -33.68
CA PRO A 117 -8.57 8.98 -35.00
C PRO A 117 -8.32 10.38 -35.55
N LYS A 118 -7.19 10.57 -36.23
CA LYS A 118 -6.78 11.90 -36.75
C LYS A 118 -7.63 12.36 -37.92
N GLY A 119 -8.34 11.43 -38.59
CA GLY A 119 -9.04 11.68 -39.81
C GLY A 119 -8.06 11.78 -40.98
N HIS A 120 -8.60 12.03 -42.18
CA HIS A 120 -7.82 12.21 -43.41
C HIS A 120 -7.64 13.70 -43.72
N SER A 121 -6.42 14.07 -44.09
CA SER A 121 -6.07 15.39 -44.62
C SER A 121 -5.66 15.24 -46.08
N TYR A 122 -6.60 15.49 -47.01
CA TYR A 122 -6.37 15.31 -48.42
C TYR A 122 -5.67 16.50 -49.05
N SER A 123 -4.65 16.21 -49.87
CA SER A 123 -4.07 17.16 -50.83
C SER A 123 -4.57 16.85 -52.23
N GLU A 124 -4.85 17.89 -53.00
CA GLU A 124 -5.28 17.77 -54.41
C GLU A 124 -4.06 17.84 -55.32
N ALA A 125 -3.93 16.86 -56.22
CA ALA A 125 -3.01 16.90 -57.35
C ALA A 125 -3.82 16.93 -58.65
N VAL A 126 -3.63 17.96 -59.45
CA VAL A 126 -4.32 18.14 -60.72
C VAL A 126 -3.47 17.55 -61.85
N ILE A 127 -4.00 16.57 -62.55
CA ILE A 127 -3.41 15.98 -63.72
C ILE A 127 -4.02 16.70 -64.94
N ALA A 128 -3.20 17.47 -65.65
CA ALA A 128 -3.65 18.22 -66.80
C ALA A 128 -4.10 17.29 -67.95
N PRO A 129 -5.12 17.70 -68.79
CA PRO A 129 -5.54 16.96 -69.92
C PRO A 129 -4.43 16.91 -71.00
N THR A 130 -4.41 15.84 -71.82
CA THR A 130 -3.56 15.69 -72.95
C THR A 130 -4.43 15.66 -74.22
N CYS A 131 -3.81 15.56 -75.47
CA CYS A 131 -4.56 15.45 -76.70
C CYS A 131 -5.39 14.16 -76.80
N THR A 132 -5.08 13.16 -75.98
CA THR A 132 -5.70 11.83 -76.04
C THR A 132 -6.37 11.39 -74.73
N ALA A 133 -6.24 12.17 -73.64
CA ALA A 133 -6.79 11.83 -72.33
C ALA A 133 -7.32 13.10 -71.66
N MET A 134 -8.45 12.95 -70.92
CA MET A 134 -9.00 14.00 -70.07
C MET A 134 -8.16 14.19 -68.83
N GLY A 135 -8.06 15.44 -68.39
CA GLY A 135 -7.48 15.74 -67.05
C GLY A 135 -8.40 15.31 -65.92
N TYR A 136 -7.82 15.09 -64.78
CA TYR A 136 -8.54 14.73 -63.52
C TYR A 136 -7.78 15.22 -62.32
N SER A 137 -8.49 15.32 -61.19
CA SER A 137 -7.88 15.59 -59.87
C SER A 137 -7.79 14.31 -59.04
N VAL A 138 -6.66 14.11 -58.37
CA VAL A 138 -6.45 13.04 -57.41
C VAL A 138 -6.36 13.68 -56.05
N PHE A 139 -7.09 13.13 -55.09
CA PHE A 139 -7.03 13.53 -53.69
C PHE A 139 -6.34 12.40 -52.92
N GLU A 140 -5.20 12.70 -52.28
CA GLU A 140 -4.43 11.73 -51.52
C GLU A 140 -4.21 12.24 -50.12
N CYS A 141 -4.47 11.40 -49.14
CA CYS A 141 -4.20 11.74 -47.72
C CYS A 141 -2.69 11.83 -47.51
N THR A 142 -2.24 12.97 -46.99
CA THR A 142 -0.81 13.23 -46.73
C THR A 142 -0.23 12.36 -45.63
N GLU A 143 -1.08 11.80 -44.77
CA GLU A 143 -0.64 10.99 -43.60
C GLU A 143 -0.61 9.48 -43.89
N CYS A 144 -1.59 8.95 -44.62
CA CYS A 144 -1.72 7.50 -44.84
C CYS A 144 -1.70 7.09 -46.34
N GLY A 145 -1.73 8.05 -47.27
CA GLY A 145 -1.74 7.77 -48.72
C GLY A 145 -3.08 7.22 -49.24
N ASP A 146 -4.15 7.26 -48.45
CA ASP A 146 -5.50 6.87 -48.90
C ASP A 146 -6.01 7.88 -49.96
N SER A 147 -6.67 7.35 -51.02
CA SER A 147 -7.10 8.14 -52.19
C SER A 147 -8.52 7.81 -52.63
#